data_50acfc38108b73abd01ab3ecd96c55c3
#
_entry.id   50acfc38108b73abd01ab3ecd96c55c3
#
_cell.length_a   1.000
_cell.length_b   1.000
_cell.length_c   1.000
_cell.angle_alpha   90.00
_cell.angle_beta   90.00
_cell.angle_gamma   90.00
#
_symmetry.space_group_name_H-M   'P 1'
#
loop_
_entity.id
_entity.type
_entity.pdbx_description
1 polymer ?
#
loop_
_entity_poly.entity_id
_entity_poly.type
_entity_poly.pdbx_seq_one_letter_code
_entity_poly.pdbx_strand_id
1 'polypeptide(L)'
;KKMVGIVIASHGQFAEGILQSGNMIFGEQEDVKAVTLMPSEGPDDFKAKAEAAIKSFSDQDQVLFLVDLWGGTPFNQTNNLFEEHKDKWAIVAGLNLPMLIEAYASRLSMNSAHEIAAHIIETAKDGVKVKPEELAPKEAPKAAAKSGASAGAVSYTHLTLPTICSV
;
A
#
# COMPACT_ATOMS: atom_id res chain seq x y z
N LYS A 1 -12.91 10.22 17.93
CA LYS A 1 -13.20 9.71 16.58
C LYS A 1 -12.21 8.57 16.33
N LYS A 2 -12.72 7.38 16.06
CA LYS A 2 -11.89 6.24 15.64
C LYS A 2 -11.21 6.59 14.32
N MET A 3 -9.91 6.40 14.23
CA MET A 3 -9.12 6.71 13.04
C MET A 3 -8.51 5.43 12.50
N VAL A 4 -8.43 5.30 11.17
CA VAL A 4 -7.79 4.15 10.53
C VAL A 4 -6.30 4.18 10.84
N GLY A 5 -5.76 3.11 11.44
CA GLY A 5 -4.33 2.94 11.66
C GLY A 5 -3.60 2.66 10.34
N ILE A 6 -2.41 3.19 10.16
CA ILE A 6 -1.60 2.98 8.96
C ILE A 6 -0.29 2.30 9.33
N VAL A 7 -0.03 1.14 8.72
CA VAL A 7 1.26 0.45 8.77
C VAL A 7 1.96 0.63 7.42
N ILE A 8 3.10 1.28 7.43
CA ILE A 8 3.98 1.42 6.27
C ILE A 8 5.00 0.30 6.32
N ALA A 9 4.99 -0.60 5.34
CA ALA A 9 5.77 -1.83 5.34
C ALA A 9 6.73 -1.89 4.15
N SER A 10 8.02 -2.17 4.39
CA SER A 10 9.01 -2.19 3.32
C SER A 10 10.21 -3.09 3.58
N HIS A 11 10.93 -3.40 2.50
CA HIS A 11 12.31 -3.84 2.57
C HIS A 11 13.21 -2.66 2.98
N GLY A 12 14.25 -2.94 3.76
CA GLY A 12 15.20 -1.94 4.21
C GLY A 12 14.53 -0.74 4.90
N GLN A 13 15.18 0.40 4.88
CA GLN A 13 14.72 1.61 5.58
C GLN A 13 13.70 2.45 4.79
N PHE A 14 13.16 1.96 3.69
CA PHE A 14 12.25 2.73 2.83
C PHE A 14 11.01 3.21 3.60
N ALA A 15 10.40 2.35 4.43
CA ALA A 15 9.22 2.72 5.21
C ALA A 15 9.51 3.88 6.19
N GLU A 16 10.66 3.86 6.84
CA GLU A 16 11.09 4.95 7.75
C GLU A 16 11.35 6.24 6.99
N GLY A 17 12.03 6.15 5.84
CA GLY A 17 12.31 7.32 5.00
C GLY A 17 11.06 7.99 4.44
N ILE A 18 10.10 7.21 3.96
CA ILE A 18 8.85 7.77 3.43
C ILE A 18 7.95 8.32 4.56
N LEU A 19 7.96 7.70 5.74
CA LEU A 19 7.29 8.24 6.93
C LEU A 19 7.88 9.60 7.30
N GLN A 20 9.20 9.73 7.33
CA GLN A 20 9.86 11.01 7.59
C GLN A 20 9.46 12.07 6.56
N SER A 21 9.46 11.73 5.27
CA SER A 21 9.02 12.64 4.21
C SER A 21 7.56 13.05 4.36
N GLY A 22 6.68 12.11 4.70
CA GLY A 22 5.28 12.38 4.99
C GLY A 22 5.08 13.34 6.14
N ASN A 23 5.84 13.16 7.23
CA ASN A 23 5.80 14.05 8.38
C ASN A 23 6.29 15.48 8.07
N MET A 24 7.26 15.61 7.16
CA MET A 24 7.71 16.94 6.70
C MET A 24 6.63 17.69 5.90
N ILE A 25 5.77 16.97 5.17
CA ILE A 25 4.76 17.57 4.28
C ILE A 25 3.43 17.79 5.02
N PHE A 26 2.99 16.80 5.78
CA PHE A 26 1.65 16.77 6.38
C PHE A 26 1.66 16.95 7.92
N GLY A 27 2.83 16.85 8.55
CA GLY A 27 2.98 16.80 10.01
C GLY A 27 2.90 15.38 10.57
N GLU A 28 3.35 15.21 11.80
CA GLU A 28 3.28 13.92 12.50
C GLU A 28 1.85 13.43 12.65
N GLN A 29 1.67 12.14 12.43
CA GLN A 29 0.37 11.49 12.43
C GLN A 29 0.29 10.45 13.55
N GLU A 30 -0.81 10.48 14.31
CA GLU A 30 -1.14 9.42 15.28
C GLU A 30 -1.51 8.13 14.55
N ASP A 31 -1.26 6.98 15.18
CA ASP A 31 -1.56 5.64 14.67
C ASP A 31 -0.98 5.39 13.27
N VAL A 32 0.25 5.85 13.03
CA VAL A 32 1.06 5.54 11.84
C VAL A 32 2.40 4.97 12.29
N LYS A 33 2.77 3.82 11.77
CA LYS A 33 4.01 3.13 12.10
C LYS A 33 4.72 2.61 10.85
N ALA A 34 6.02 2.79 10.80
CA ALA A 34 6.89 2.16 9.81
C ALA A 34 7.37 0.80 10.34
N VAL A 35 7.33 -0.21 9.48
CA VAL A 35 7.83 -1.56 9.74
C VAL A 35 8.74 -1.97 8.60
N THR A 36 9.98 -2.29 8.93
CA THR A 36 11.05 -2.58 7.97
C THR A 36 11.51 -4.03 8.06
N LEU A 37 11.78 -4.64 6.91
CA LEU A 37 12.53 -5.90 6.81
C LEU A 37 14.00 -5.56 6.55
N MET A 38 14.85 -5.73 7.55
CA MET A 38 16.28 -5.46 7.41
C MET A 38 17.03 -6.68 6.86
N PRO A 39 18.22 -6.51 6.23
CA PRO A 39 18.95 -7.63 5.58
C PRO A 39 19.26 -8.82 6.49
N SER A 40 19.40 -8.60 7.80
CA SER A 40 19.66 -9.64 8.79
C SER A 40 18.42 -10.31 9.39
N GLU A 41 17.22 -9.87 8.96
CA GLU A 41 15.95 -10.31 9.52
C GLU A 41 15.23 -11.30 8.59
N GLY A 42 14.46 -12.20 9.19
CA GLY A 42 13.58 -13.12 8.48
C GLY A 42 12.11 -12.69 8.50
N PRO A 43 11.24 -13.47 7.82
CA PRO A 43 9.81 -13.22 7.79
C PRO A 43 9.16 -13.13 9.17
N ASP A 44 9.57 -13.97 10.12
CA ASP A 44 9.01 -14.00 11.47
C ASP A 44 9.37 -12.74 12.28
N ASP A 45 10.59 -12.24 12.11
CA ASP A 45 11.02 -10.98 12.73
C ASP A 45 10.16 -9.82 12.24
N PHE A 46 9.93 -9.76 10.93
CA PHE A 46 9.07 -8.75 10.32
C PHE A 46 7.63 -8.85 10.82
N LYS A 47 7.06 -10.08 10.86
CA LYS A 47 5.71 -10.30 11.36
C LYS A 47 5.54 -9.81 12.80
N ALA A 48 6.50 -10.14 13.68
CA ALA A 48 6.49 -9.70 15.08
C ALA A 48 6.51 -8.16 15.20
N LYS A 49 7.30 -7.48 14.36
CA LYS A 49 7.32 -6.00 14.31
C LYS A 49 6.00 -5.42 13.82
N ALA A 50 5.40 -6.01 12.80
CA ALA A 50 4.10 -5.59 12.29
C ALA A 50 2.97 -5.74 13.33
N GLU A 51 2.93 -6.88 14.02
CA GLU A 51 1.99 -7.10 15.12
C GLU A 51 2.19 -6.10 16.27
N ALA A 52 3.44 -5.83 16.66
CA ALA A 52 3.75 -4.84 17.69
C ALA A 52 3.31 -3.42 17.27
N ALA A 53 3.50 -3.06 16.01
CA ALA A 53 3.06 -1.78 15.47
C ALA A 53 1.54 -1.64 15.56
N ILE A 54 0.78 -2.65 15.14
CA ILE A 54 -0.69 -2.66 15.20
C ILE A 54 -1.18 -2.58 16.66
N LYS A 55 -0.57 -3.35 17.55
CA LYS A 55 -0.92 -3.34 18.98
C LYS A 55 -0.68 -1.99 19.66
N SER A 56 0.18 -1.15 19.11
CA SER A 56 0.45 0.19 19.64
C SER A 56 -0.59 1.23 19.23
N PHE A 57 -1.49 0.91 18.28
CA PHE A 57 -2.53 1.82 17.84
C PHE A 57 -3.62 2.01 18.89
N SER A 58 -4.15 3.20 18.96
CA SER A 58 -5.26 3.54 19.85
C SER A 58 -6.55 2.78 19.50
N ASP A 59 -6.72 2.45 18.22
CA ASP A 59 -7.80 1.64 17.69
C ASP A 59 -7.25 0.70 16.60
N GLN A 60 -7.56 -0.61 16.71
CA GLN A 60 -7.09 -1.65 15.81
C GLN A 60 -8.23 -2.19 14.91
N ASP A 61 -9.41 -1.60 14.97
CA ASP A 61 -10.58 -2.07 14.22
C ASP A 61 -10.37 -1.92 12.70
N GLN A 62 -9.78 -0.81 12.28
CA GLN A 62 -9.51 -0.49 10.87
C GLN A 62 -8.00 -0.26 10.68
N VAL A 63 -7.35 -1.09 9.89
CA VAL A 63 -5.92 -0.96 9.59
C VAL A 63 -5.68 -0.99 8.08
N LEU A 64 -4.91 -0.02 7.61
CA LEU A 64 -4.45 0.09 6.24
C LEU A 64 -2.95 -0.19 6.18
N PHE A 65 -2.56 -1.21 5.43
CA PHE A 65 -1.15 -1.47 5.10
C PHE A 65 -0.78 -0.81 3.78
N LEU A 66 0.31 -0.06 3.79
CA LEU A 66 0.93 0.53 2.61
C LEU A 66 2.29 -0.14 2.42
N VAL A 67 2.41 -0.97 1.38
CA VAL A 67 3.55 -1.86 1.18
C VAL A 67 4.34 -1.44 -0.05
N ASP A 68 5.66 -1.54 0.02
CA ASP A 68 6.56 -1.14 -1.07
C ASP A 68 6.36 -1.97 -2.34
N LEU A 69 6.26 -3.29 -2.22
CA LEU A 69 6.25 -4.21 -3.34
C LEU A 69 5.22 -5.34 -3.19
N TRP A 70 4.43 -5.58 -4.22
CA TRP A 70 3.50 -6.71 -4.27
C TRP A 70 4.26 -8.05 -4.29
N GLY A 71 3.88 -8.97 -3.41
CA GLY A 71 4.42 -10.34 -3.37
C GLY A 71 5.79 -10.50 -2.69
N GLY A 72 6.40 -9.42 -2.19
CA GLY A 72 7.61 -9.49 -1.36
C GLY A 72 7.32 -9.97 0.07
N THR A 73 8.37 -10.25 0.85
CA THR A 73 8.22 -10.70 2.24
C THR A 73 7.39 -9.75 3.10
N PRO A 74 7.58 -8.41 3.06
CA PRO A 74 6.70 -7.48 3.78
C PRO A 74 5.23 -7.64 3.40
N PHE A 75 4.93 -7.77 2.10
CA PHE A 75 3.57 -8.02 1.62
C PHE A 75 3.02 -9.35 2.15
N ASN A 76 3.78 -10.43 2.02
CA ASN A 76 3.30 -11.76 2.40
C ASN A 76 3.00 -11.84 3.90
N GLN A 77 3.83 -11.22 4.74
CA GLN A 77 3.62 -11.21 6.19
C GLN A 77 2.45 -10.30 6.60
N THR A 78 2.29 -9.15 5.97
CA THR A 78 1.11 -8.31 6.21
C THR A 78 -0.16 -8.97 5.72
N ASN A 79 -0.11 -9.71 4.60
CA ASN A 79 -1.25 -10.47 4.10
C ASN A 79 -1.69 -11.58 5.06
N ASN A 80 -0.75 -12.26 5.72
CA ASN A 80 -1.09 -13.27 6.73
C ASN A 80 -1.87 -12.65 7.91
N LEU A 81 -1.53 -11.43 8.32
CA LEU A 81 -2.26 -10.69 9.35
C LEU A 81 -3.62 -10.19 8.85
N PHE A 82 -3.66 -9.72 7.60
CA PHE A 82 -4.85 -9.22 6.93
C PHE A 82 -5.94 -10.30 6.79
N GLU A 83 -5.59 -11.55 6.48
CA GLU A 83 -6.57 -12.61 6.23
C GLU A 83 -7.54 -12.86 7.39
N GLU A 84 -7.11 -12.62 8.62
CA GLU A 84 -7.96 -12.73 9.82
C GLU A 84 -8.91 -11.52 9.99
N HIS A 85 -8.67 -10.43 9.26
CA HIS A 85 -9.37 -9.15 9.38
C HIS A 85 -9.81 -8.55 8.03
N LYS A 86 -9.91 -9.36 7.00
CA LYS A 86 -10.16 -8.93 5.61
C LYS A 86 -11.49 -8.19 5.39
N ASP A 87 -12.41 -8.29 6.32
CA ASP A 87 -13.67 -7.56 6.32
C ASP A 87 -13.51 -6.06 6.70
N LYS A 88 -12.39 -5.70 7.33
CA LYS A 88 -12.12 -4.35 7.86
C LYS A 88 -10.78 -3.77 7.47
N TRP A 89 -9.75 -4.60 7.27
CA TRP A 89 -8.41 -4.17 6.93
C TRP A 89 -8.21 -4.13 5.42
N ALA A 90 -7.19 -3.41 4.96
CA ALA A 90 -6.83 -3.33 3.55
C ALA A 90 -5.31 -3.29 3.36
N ILE A 91 -4.85 -3.76 2.21
CA ILE A 91 -3.43 -3.67 1.78
C ILE A 91 -3.39 -2.97 0.43
N VAL A 92 -2.52 -1.99 0.30
CA VAL A 92 -2.16 -1.36 -0.97
C VAL A 92 -0.66 -1.47 -1.16
N ALA A 93 -0.22 -2.03 -2.28
CA ALA A 93 1.19 -2.14 -2.64
C ALA A 93 1.57 -1.17 -3.76
N GLY A 94 2.87 -0.96 -3.93
CA GLY A 94 3.38 0.06 -4.84
C GLY A 94 3.45 1.44 -4.19
N LEU A 95 3.73 1.46 -2.89
CA LEU A 95 3.81 2.67 -2.07
C LEU A 95 4.68 3.76 -2.73
N ASN A 96 4.12 4.93 -2.83
CA ASN A 96 4.82 6.17 -3.15
C ASN A 96 4.34 7.30 -2.23
N LEU A 97 5.05 8.43 -2.26
CA LEU A 97 4.75 9.54 -1.36
C LEU A 97 3.36 10.17 -1.61
N PRO A 98 2.90 10.37 -2.87
CA PRO A 98 1.54 10.81 -3.12
C PRO A 98 0.47 9.91 -2.49
N MET A 99 0.65 8.58 -2.53
CA MET A 99 -0.24 7.61 -1.87
C MET A 99 -0.31 7.85 -0.36
N LEU A 100 0.85 8.01 0.29
CA LEU A 100 0.91 8.21 1.74
C LEU A 100 0.23 9.52 2.17
N ILE A 101 0.51 10.62 1.47
CA ILE A 101 -0.11 11.91 1.75
C ILE A 101 -1.62 11.86 1.58
N GLU A 102 -2.11 11.23 0.51
CA GLU A 102 -3.54 11.06 0.29
C GLU A 102 -4.20 10.17 1.35
N ALA A 103 -3.50 9.13 1.83
CA ALA A 103 -3.98 8.31 2.94
C ALA A 103 -4.14 9.13 4.23
N TYR A 104 -3.20 10.02 4.52
CA TYR A 104 -3.32 10.94 5.67
C TYR A 104 -4.52 11.88 5.53
N ALA A 105 -4.70 12.48 4.37
CA ALA A 105 -5.82 13.38 4.10
C ALA A 105 -7.17 12.65 4.18
N SER A 106 -7.26 11.48 3.54
CA SER A 106 -8.49 10.70 3.44
C SER A 106 -9.00 10.23 4.80
N ARG A 107 -8.13 9.79 5.71
CA ARG A 107 -8.55 9.32 7.04
C ARG A 107 -9.10 10.40 7.96
N LEU A 108 -8.99 11.67 7.59
CA LEU A 108 -9.64 12.77 8.32
C LEU A 108 -11.17 12.73 8.16
N SER A 109 -11.66 12.21 7.04
CA SER A 109 -13.08 12.14 6.69
C SER A 109 -13.61 10.71 6.55
N MET A 110 -12.80 9.77 6.07
CA MET A 110 -13.14 8.36 5.88
C MET A 110 -12.76 7.54 7.12
N ASN A 111 -13.60 6.58 7.49
CA ASN A 111 -13.40 5.72 8.68
C ASN A 111 -13.23 4.24 8.32
N SER A 112 -13.14 3.90 7.04
CA SER A 112 -12.95 2.54 6.53
C SER A 112 -11.64 2.42 5.79
N ALA A 113 -10.83 1.41 6.16
CA ALA A 113 -9.59 1.11 5.46
C ALA A 113 -9.85 0.71 4.00
N HIS A 114 -10.96 0.04 3.71
CA HIS A 114 -11.37 -0.31 2.35
C HIS A 114 -11.67 0.92 1.49
N GLU A 115 -12.41 1.90 2.02
CA GLU A 115 -12.71 3.15 1.30
C GLU A 115 -11.44 3.95 1.01
N ILE A 116 -10.56 4.09 2.01
CA ILE A 116 -9.29 4.77 1.83
C ILE A 116 -8.43 4.05 0.80
N ALA A 117 -8.29 2.72 0.90
CA ALA A 117 -7.52 1.91 -0.05
C ALA A 117 -7.99 2.10 -1.50
N ALA A 118 -9.29 2.05 -1.73
CA ALA A 118 -9.86 2.27 -3.07
C ALA A 118 -9.60 3.70 -3.58
N HIS A 119 -9.69 4.69 -2.70
CA HIS A 119 -9.52 6.10 -3.06
C HIS A 119 -8.07 6.45 -3.41
N ILE A 120 -7.10 6.01 -2.62
CA ILE A 120 -5.69 6.43 -2.77
C ILE A 120 -4.97 5.85 -4.00
N ILE A 121 -5.50 4.77 -4.60
CA ILE A 121 -4.90 4.13 -5.77
C ILE A 121 -4.78 5.10 -6.95
N GLU A 122 -5.83 5.89 -7.23
CA GLU A 122 -5.81 6.85 -8.33
C GLU A 122 -4.78 7.96 -8.09
N THR A 123 -4.72 8.51 -6.88
CA THR A 123 -3.71 9.52 -6.52
C THR A 123 -2.29 8.97 -6.64
N ALA A 124 -2.07 7.72 -6.23
CA ALA A 124 -0.77 7.07 -6.36
C ALA A 124 -0.32 6.92 -7.81
N LYS A 125 -1.23 6.50 -8.69
CA LYS A 125 -0.97 6.38 -10.14
C LYS A 125 -0.72 7.74 -10.77
N ASP A 126 -1.52 8.73 -10.45
CA ASP A 126 -1.39 10.10 -10.96
C ASP A 126 -0.11 10.79 -10.48
N GLY A 127 0.48 10.30 -9.39
CA GLY A 127 1.76 10.78 -8.88
C GLY A 127 2.96 10.39 -9.74
N VAL A 128 2.83 9.41 -10.64
CA VAL A 128 3.89 8.99 -11.56
C VAL A 128 3.83 9.85 -12.82
N LYS A 129 4.78 10.76 -12.96
CA LYS A 129 4.82 11.72 -14.07
C LYS A 129 6.20 11.74 -14.72
N VAL A 130 6.27 12.12 -15.99
CA VAL A 130 7.50 12.19 -16.78
C VAL A 130 7.72 13.57 -17.35
N LYS A 131 8.98 13.97 -17.45
CA LYS A 131 9.44 15.14 -18.20
C LYS A 131 10.51 14.69 -19.22
N PRO A 132 10.49 15.17 -20.47
CA PRO A 132 9.46 16.03 -21.07
C PRO A 132 8.10 15.30 -21.23
N GLU A 133 7.03 16.05 -21.24
CA GLU A 133 5.64 15.52 -21.17
C GLU A 133 5.26 14.68 -22.40
N GLU A 134 5.93 14.88 -23.53
CA GLU A 134 5.74 14.11 -24.76
C GLU A 134 6.09 12.62 -24.60
N LEU A 135 6.87 12.27 -23.57
CA LEU A 135 7.21 10.89 -23.24
C LEU A 135 6.10 10.18 -22.43
N ALA A 136 5.10 10.92 -21.97
CA ALA A 136 4.00 10.31 -21.23
C ALA A 136 3.24 9.29 -22.11
N PRO A 137 2.86 8.13 -21.57
CA PRO A 137 2.01 7.20 -22.29
C PRO A 137 0.73 7.90 -22.75
N LYS A 138 0.38 7.76 -24.03
CA LYS A 138 -0.92 8.25 -24.51
C LYS A 138 -2.00 7.41 -23.84
N GLU A 139 -2.92 8.08 -23.15
CA GLU A 139 -4.08 7.38 -22.58
C GLU A 139 -4.81 6.63 -23.70
N ALA A 140 -4.99 5.32 -23.52
CA ALA A 140 -5.90 4.58 -24.38
C ALA A 140 -7.32 5.20 -24.23
N PRO A 141 -8.06 5.42 -25.33
CA PRO A 141 -9.40 5.99 -25.23
C PRO A 141 -10.22 5.15 -24.27
N LYS A 142 -10.77 5.77 -23.22
CA LYS A 142 -11.71 5.11 -22.30
C LYS A 142 -12.82 4.50 -23.13
N ALA A 143 -12.85 3.17 -23.24
CA ALA A 143 -13.96 2.48 -23.89
C ALA A 143 -15.25 2.90 -23.19
N ALA A 144 -16.16 3.51 -23.94
CA ALA A 144 -17.47 3.86 -23.44
C ALA A 144 -18.12 2.59 -22.86
N ALA A 145 -18.55 2.65 -21.62
CA ALA A 145 -19.24 1.57 -20.95
C ALA A 145 -20.50 1.20 -21.75
N LYS A 146 -20.42 0.12 -22.53
CA LYS A 146 -21.61 -0.53 -23.08
C LYS A 146 -22.14 -1.47 -22.01
N SER A 147 -23.29 -1.15 -21.49
CA SER A 147 -24.12 -2.07 -20.72
C SER A 147 -24.43 -3.29 -21.58
N GLY A 148 -24.09 -4.49 -21.12
CA GLY A 148 -24.46 -5.74 -21.78
C GLY A 148 -23.70 -6.92 -21.17
N ALA A 149 -24.45 -7.75 -20.48
CA ALA A 149 -23.97 -8.97 -19.86
C ALA A 149 -23.38 -9.96 -20.88
N SER A 150 -22.24 -10.57 -20.54
CA SER A 150 -22.00 -12.01 -20.76
C SER A 150 -20.62 -12.40 -20.21
N ALA A 151 -20.61 -13.52 -19.51
CA ALA A 151 -19.42 -14.14 -18.93
C ALA A 151 -18.43 -14.59 -20.01
N GLY A 152 -17.17 -14.24 -19.85
CA GLY A 152 -16.06 -14.77 -20.62
C GLY A 152 -14.78 -14.65 -19.82
N ALA A 153 -14.22 -15.79 -19.40
CA ALA A 153 -12.97 -15.87 -18.68
C ALA A 153 -11.82 -15.27 -19.52
N VAL A 154 -11.17 -14.24 -19.00
CA VAL A 154 -9.96 -13.70 -19.59
C VAL A 154 -8.75 -14.39 -18.92
N SER A 155 -8.08 -15.21 -19.70
CA SER A 155 -6.83 -15.86 -19.32
C SER A 155 -5.70 -14.80 -19.32
N TYR A 156 -5.16 -14.51 -18.16
CA TYR A 156 -3.91 -13.73 -18.04
C TYR A 156 -2.73 -14.66 -18.32
N THR A 157 -2.08 -14.48 -19.46
CA THR A 157 -0.77 -15.10 -19.71
C THR A 157 0.29 -14.42 -18.86
N HIS A 158 0.88 -15.17 -17.94
CA HIS A 158 2.00 -14.76 -17.12
C HIS A 158 3.20 -14.39 -17.99
N LEU A 159 3.65 -13.13 -17.90
CA LEU A 159 5.02 -12.76 -18.24
C LEU A 159 5.88 -13.11 -17.04
N THR A 160 6.61 -14.23 -17.15
CA THR A 160 7.63 -14.63 -16.20
C THR A 160 8.84 -13.70 -16.35
N LEU A 161 9.14 -12.92 -15.32
CA LEU A 161 10.41 -12.22 -15.20
C LEU A 161 11.53 -13.24 -15.02
N PRO A 162 12.69 -13.07 -15.67
CA PRO A 162 13.79 -13.99 -15.49
C PRO A 162 14.32 -13.91 -14.05
N THR A 163 14.48 -15.06 -13.44
CA THR A 163 15.07 -15.24 -12.12
C THR A 163 16.52 -14.75 -12.17
N ILE A 164 16.84 -13.66 -11.47
CA ILE A 164 18.24 -13.30 -11.23
C ILE A 164 18.71 -14.19 -10.08
N CYS A 165 19.59 -15.15 -10.43
CA CYS A 165 20.27 -15.99 -9.46
C CYS A 165 21.17 -15.14 -8.54
N SER A 166 21.12 -15.55 -7.29
CA SER A 166 21.98 -15.14 -6.17
C SER A 166 23.46 -15.33 -6.42
N VAL A 167 24.26 -14.43 -5.92
CA VAL A 167 25.53 -14.72 -5.30
C VAL A 167 25.55 -14.06 -3.94
#